data_e33b7f47d3e45622b0c8c9b8050bc9f1
#
_entry.id   e33b7f47d3e45622b0c8c9b8050bc9f1
#
_cell.length_a   1.000
_cell.length_b   1.000
_cell.length_c   1.000
_cell.angle_alpha   90.00
_cell.angle_beta   90.00
_cell.angle_gamma   90.00
#
_symmetry.space_group_name_H-M   'P 1'
#
loop_
_entity.id
_entity.type
_entity.pdbx_description
1 polymer ?
#
loop_
_entity_poly.entity_id
_entity_poly.type
_entity_poly.pdbx_seq_one_letter_code
_entity_poly.pdbx_strand_id
1 'polypeptide(L)'
;MELERATKASAAIYLASGVNPDKASVFVQSHVAAHSELCWLLNCVSPIGWLEKMIQFKEKARKAGEEVSVGLLDYPVLMAADILLYNADLVPVGEDQRQHLELTRDIAGRFNNMYGGNKWKKRGKNEKSPSGKFRGKDVLIVPEAFTPKAGGRVMSLTDGSSKMSKSNPAEGSRINVLDSPDII
;
A
#
# COMPACT_ATOMS: atom_id res chain seq x y z
N MET A 1 0.04 5.00 -25.56
CA MET A 1 1.50 5.06 -25.92
C MET A 1 2.38 5.59 -24.79
N GLU A 2 2.09 6.77 -24.22
CA GLU A 2 2.92 7.31 -23.10
C GLU A 2 2.85 6.46 -21.83
N LEU A 3 1.65 6.09 -21.36
CA LEU A 3 1.47 5.25 -20.19
C LEU A 3 2.12 3.87 -20.36
N GLU A 4 1.98 3.24 -21.51
CA GLU A 4 2.60 1.95 -21.81
C GLU A 4 4.13 2.03 -21.75
N ARG A 5 4.71 3.10 -22.33
CA ARG A 5 6.16 3.33 -22.26
C ARG A 5 6.63 3.55 -20.84
N ALA A 6 5.91 4.35 -20.04
CA ALA A 6 6.22 4.59 -18.64
C ALA A 6 6.11 3.31 -17.80
N THR A 7 5.12 2.46 -18.05
CA THR A 7 4.95 1.16 -17.40
C THR A 7 6.15 0.24 -17.68
N LYS A 8 6.55 0.12 -18.94
CA LYS A 8 7.73 -0.71 -19.33
C LYS A 8 9.02 -0.16 -18.72
N ALA A 9 9.20 1.18 -18.73
CA ALA A 9 10.37 1.80 -18.11
C ALA A 9 10.42 1.54 -16.59
N SER A 10 9.29 1.62 -15.90
CA SER A 10 9.21 1.31 -14.46
C SER A 10 9.59 -0.14 -14.16
N ALA A 11 9.08 -1.09 -14.95
CA ALA A 11 9.45 -2.50 -14.81
C ALA A 11 10.96 -2.73 -15.04
N ALA A 12 11.53 -2.10 -16.07
CA ALA A 12 12.97 -2.17 -16.35
C ALA A 12 13.81 -1.62 -15.19
N ILE A 13 13.38 -0.51 -14.56
CA ILE A 13 14.05 0.06 -13.39
C ILE A 13 14.05 -0.92 -12.22
N TYR A 14 12.92 -1.58 -11.93
CA TYR A 14 12.86 -2.57 -10.84
C TYR A 14 13.84 -3.73 -11.08
N LEU A 15 13.89 -4.27 -12.29
CA LEU A 15 14.82 -5.35 -12.64
C LEU A 15 16.29 -4.89 -12.57
N ALA A 16 16.59 -3.69 -13.10
CA ALA A 16 17.94 -3.11 -13.03
C ALA A 16 18.37 -2.80 -11.58
N SER A 17 17.42 -2.50 -10.69
CA SER A 17 17.67 -2.28 -9.26
C SER A 17 17.84 -3.57 -8.46
N GLY A 18 17.82 -4.74 -9.11
CA GLY A 18 18.13 -6.03 -8.47
C GLY A 18 16.91 -6.88 -8.11
N VAL A 19 15.70 -6.51 -8.55
CA VAL A 19 14.55 -7.41 -8.41
C VAL A 19 14.78 -8.63 -9.29
N ASN A 20 14.91 -9.81 -8.65
CA ASN A 20 15.14 -11.05 -9.37
C ASN A 20 13.81 -11.65 -9.84
N PRO A 21 13.55 -11.77 -11.17
CA PRO A 21 12.29 -12.28 -11.71
C PRO A 21 12.03 -13.76 -11.37
N ASP A 22 13.06 -14.54 -11.03
CA ASP A 22 12.88 -15.93 -10.59
C ASP A 22 12.35 -16.05 -9.16
N LYS A 23 12.40 -14.94 -8.39
CA LYS A 23 12.00 -14.89 -6.98
C LYS A 23 10.86 -13.92 -6.69
N ALA A 24 10.60 -12.99 -7.60
CA ALA A 24 9.60 -11.93 -7.45
C ALA A 24 8.81 -11.75 -8.74
N SER A 25 7.51 -11.52 -8.62
CA SER A 25 6.64 -11.21 -9.76
C SER A 25 6.46 -9.70 -9.89
N VAL A 26 6.75 -9.16 -11.08
CA VAL A 26 6.46 -7.76 -11.44
C VAL A 26 5.36 -7.80 -12.51
N PHE A 27 4.24 -7.18 -12.22
CA PHE A 27 3.07 -7.21 -13.11
C PHE A 27 2.32 -5.87 -13.10
N VAL A 28 1.49 -5.67 -14.12
CA VAL A 28 0.61 -4.50 -14.20
C VAL A 28 -0.67 -4.80 -13.43
N GLN A 29 -0.96 -4.03 -12.39
CA GLN A 29 -2.12 -4.23 -11.52
C GLN A 29 -3.44 -4.39 -12.32
N SER A 30 -3.68 -3.52 -13.29
CA SER A 30 -4.90 -3.55 -14.10
C SER A 30 -5.06 -4.78 -15.01
N HIS A 31 -4.00 -5.59 -15.18
CA HIS A 31 -4.08 -6.86 -15.90
C HIS A 31 -4.56 -8.01 -15.01
N VAL A 32 -4.74 -7.79 -13.73
CA VAL A 32 -5.21 -8.78 -12.75
C VAL A 32 -6.56 -8.30 -12.19
N ALA A 33 -7.66 -8.72 -12.80
CA ALA A 33 -9.02 -8.28 -12.45
C ALA A 33 -9.38 -8.57 -10.98
N ALA A 34 -8.78 -9.60 -10.39
CA ALA A 34 -9.02 -10.00 -9.01
C ALA A 34 -8.76 -8.88 -7.98
N HIS A 35 -7.91 -7.89 -8.27
CA HIS A 35 -7.72 -6.72 -7.41
C HIS A 35 -9.03 -5.92 -7.25
N SER A 36 -9.70 -5.63 -8.37
CA SER A 36 -10.97 -4.90 -8.35
C SER A 36 -12.11 -5.75 -7.80
N GLU A 37 -12.13 -7.05 -8.07
CA GLU A 37 -13.13 -7.97 -7.52
C GLU A 37 -13.01 -8.06 -6.00
N LEU A 38 -11.80 -8.26 -5.47
CA LEU A 38 -11.59 -8.28 -4.03
C LEU A 38 -11.88 -6.91 -3.40
N CYS A 39 -11.48 -5.80 -4.05
CA CYS A 39 -11.83 -4.46 -3.59
C CYS A 39 -13.33 -4.30 -3.39
N TRP A 40 -14.15 -4.75 -4.35
CA TRP A 40 -15.61 -4.70 -4.21
C TRP A 40 -16.10 -5.51 -3.01
N LEU A 41 -15.60 -6.74 -2.82
CA LEU A 41 -15.97 -7.57 -1.67
C LEU A 41 -15.58 -6.94 -0.34
N LEU A 42 -14.40 -6.31 -0.27
CA LEU A 42 -13.94 -5.60 0.93
C LEU A 42 -14.76 -4.33 1.18
N ASN A 43 -15.19 -3.63 0.14
CA ASN A 43 -16.09 -2.48 0.26
C ASN A 43 -17.42 -2.85 0.93
N CYS A 44 -17.96 -4.02 0.61
CA CYS A 44 -19.20 -4.52 1.23
C CYS A 44 -19.09 -4.73 2.75
N VAL A 45 -17.88 -4.80 3.29
CA VAL A 45 -17.65 -4.98 4.73
C VAL A 45 -16.97 -3.79 5.41
N SER A 46 -16.46 -2.83 4.64
CA SER A 46 -15.73 -1.67 5.16
C SER A 46 -16.70 -0.56 5.58
N PRO A 47 -16.70 -0.14 6.85
CA PRO A 47 -17.52 1.01 7.26
C PRO A 47 -17.00 2.31 6.62
N ILE A 48 -17.90 3.09 6.01
CA ILE A 48 -17.54 4.37 5.38
C ILE A 48 -16.81 5.32 6.34
N GLY A 49 -17.21 5.35 7.61
CA GLY A 49 -16.56 6.19 8.62
C GLY A 49 -15.11 5.83 8.93
N TRP A 50 -14.62 4.65 8.52
CA TRP A 50 -13.18 4.32 8.59
C TRP A 50 -12.42 5.04 7.49
N LEU A 51 -12.99 5.08 6.28
CA LEU A 51 -12.40 5.71 5.11
C LEU A 51 -12.37 7.24 5.26
N GLU A 52 -13.45 7.82 5.78
CA GLU A 52 -13.54 9.26 6.07
C GLU A 52 -12.53 9.73 7.12
N LYS A 53 -12.04 8.84 7.99
CA LYS A 53 -11.01 9.16 8.99
C LYS A 53 -9.59 9.18 8.42
N MET A 54 -9.38 8.68 7.19
CA MET A 54 -8.06 8.66 6.56
C MET A 54 -7.52 10.10 6.38
N ILE A 55 -6.30 10.33 6.83
CA ILE A 55 -5.66 11.66 6.79
C ILE A 55 -5.55 12.15 5.36
N GLN A 56 -5.10 11.29 4.44
CA GLN A 56 -4.95 11.65 3.03
C GLN A 56 -6.28 11.99 2.36
N PHE A 57 -7.37 11.32 2.73
CA PHE A 57 -8.70 11.67 2.26
C PHE A 57 -9.06 13.09 2.71
N LYS A 58 -8.93 13.40 4.00
CA LYS A 58 -9.26 14.71 4.55
C LYS A 58 -8.46 15.84 3.92
N GLU A 59 -7.16 15.64 3.73
CA GLU A 59 -6.28 16.65 3.14
C GLU A 59 -6.61 16.92 1.66
N LYS A 60 -6.83 15.86 0.88
CA LYS A 60 -7.15 15.98 -0.55
C LYS A 60 -8.58 16.46 -0.78
N ALA A 61 -9.54 16.01 0.02
CA ALA A 61 -10.93 16.46 -0.05
C ALA A 61 -11.06 17.95 0.23
N ARG A 62 -10.32 18.49 1.20
CA ARG A 62 -10.30 19.95 1.47
C ARG A 62 -9.79 20.77 0.28
N LYS A 63 -8.89 20.22 -0.52
CA LYS A 63 -8.33 20.89 -1.71
C LYS A 63 -9.25 20.79 -2.92
N ALA A 64 -9.96 19.69 -3.06
CA ALA A 64 -10.80 19.39 -4.23
C ALA A 64 -12.25 19.92 -4.10
N GLY A 65 -12.71 20.27 -2.89
CA GLY A 65 -14.08 20.74 -2.66
C GLY A 65 -15.13 19.75 -3.13
N GLU A 66 -16.09 20.22 -3.95
CA GLU A 66 -17.20 19.38 -4.47
C GLU A 66 -16.77 18.36 -5.54
N GLU A 67 -15.56 18.50 -6.10
CA GLU A 67 -15.03 17.61 -7.14
C GLU A 67 -14.37 16.33 -6.57
N VAL A 68 -14.58 16.03 -5.30
CA VAL A 68 -14.03 14.82 -4.66
C VAL A 68 -14.67 13.57 -5.28
N SER A 69 -13.84 12.76 -5.94
CA SER A 69 -14.31 11.51 -6.52
C SER A 69 -14.49 10.42 -5.45
N VAL A 70 -15.43 9.49 -5.70
CA VAL A 70 -15.57 8.27 -4.89
C VAL A 70 -14.26 7.49 -4.84
N GLY A 71 -13.51 7.45 -5.94
CA GLY A 71 -12.21 6.78 -5.98
C GLY A 71 -11.19 7.34 -4.97
N LEU A 72 -11.27 8.63 -4.61
CA LEU A 72 -10.43 9.20 -3.57
C LEU A 72 -10.81 8.68 -2.17
N LEU A 73 -12.08 8.40 -1.92
CA LEU A 73 -12.54 7.77 -0.69
C LEU A 73 -12.18 6.28 -0.65
N ASP A 74 -12.27 5.60 -1.79
CA ASP A 74 -12.24 4.15 -1.91
C ASP A 74 -10.84 3.55 -2.16
N TYR A 75 -9.87 4.32 -2.70
CA TYR A 75 -8.55 3.76 -3.01
C TYR A 75 -7.85 3.05 -1.83
N PRO A 76 -8.09 3.39 -0.54
CA PRO A 76 -7.48 2.63 0.57
C PRO A 76 -8.00 1.19 0.65
N VAL A 77 -9.24 0.95 0.20
CA VAL A 77 -9.80 -0.42 0.12
C VAL A 77 -9.19 -1.18 -1.05
N LEU A 78 -8.95 -0.52 -2.19
CA LEU A 78 -8.20 -1.13 -3.30
C LEU A 78 -6.76 -1.48 -2.86
N MET A 79 -6.09 -0.60 -2.12
CA MET A 79 -4.77 -0.91 -1.56
C MET A 79 -4.83 -2.11 -0.60
N ALA A 80 -5.88 -2.22 0.22
CA ALA A 80 -6.09 -3.39 1.06
C ALA A 80 -6.27 -4.66 0.21
N ALA A 81 -7.01 -4.59 -0.89
CA ALA A 81 -7.17 -5.70 -1.82
C ALA A 81 -5.83 -6.10 -2.46
N ASP A 82 -4.99 -5.14 -2.87
CA ASP A 82 -3.66 -5.37 -3.44
C ASP A 82 -2.75 -6.16 -2.49
N ILE A 83 -2.92 -6.00 -1.19
CA ILE A 83 -2.15 -6.70 -0.16
C ILE A 83 -2.77 -8.06 0.17
N LEU A 84 -4.07 -8.08 0.43
CA LEU A 84 -4.77 -9.25 0.96
C LEU A 84 -4.95 -10.35 -0.09
N LEU A 85 -5.03 -10.00 -1.38
CA LEU A 85 -5.14 -10.94 -2.50
C LEU A 85 -3.98 -11.95 -2.53
N TYR A 86 -2.80 -11.50 -2.15
CA TYR A 86 -1.56 -12.30 -2.19
C TYR A 86 -1.20 -12.96 -0.86
N ASN A 87 -2.06 -12.87 0.14
CA ASN A 87 -1.79 -13.42 1.48
C ASN A 87 -0.46 -12.93 2.06
N ALA A 88 -0.15 -11.65 1.86
CA ALA A 88 1.10 -11.08 2.33
C ALA A 88 1.19 -11.10 3.86
N ASP A 89 2.29 -11.61 4.38
CA ASP A 89 2.59 -11.61 5.81
C ASP A 89 3.18 -10.30 6.29
N LEU A 90 4.14 -9.79 5.50
CA LEU A 90 4.87 -8.56 5.77
C LEU A 90 4.74 -7.63 4.58
N VAL A 91 4.46 -6.37 4.85
CA VAL A 91 4.33 -5.33 3.83
C VAL A 91 5.36 -4.25 4.12
N PRO A 92 6.42 -4.12 3.30
CA PRO A 92 7.39 -3.05 3.42
C PRO A 92 6.74 -1.70 3.08
N VAL A 93 6.68 -0.81 4.06
CA VAL A 93 6.04 0.52 3.90
C VAL A 93 6.84 1.61 4.59
N GLY A 94 6.81 2.82 4.01
CA GLY A 94 7.23 4.03 4.70
C GLY A 94 6.25 4.42 5.81
N GLU A 95 6.68 5.29 6.71
CA GLU A 95 5.87 5.77 7.84
C GLU A 95 4.54 6.40 7.40
N ASP A 96 4.51 7.04 6.22
CA ASP A 96 3.32 7.68 5.66
C ASP A 96 2.24 6.70 5.20
N GLN A 97 2.56 5.41 5.06
CA GLN A 97 1.62 4.35 4.66
C GLN A 97 1.11 3.53 5.85
N ARG A 98 1.56 3.80 7.07
CA ARG A 98 1.16 3.03 8.26
C ARG A 98 -0.35 3.06 8.48
N GLN A 99 -1.00 4.21 8.32
CA GLN A 99 -2.44 4.32 8.50
C GLN A 99 -3.22 3.46 7.48
N HIS A 100 -2.75 3.40 6.23
CA HIS A 100 -3.37 2.52 5.22
C HIS A 100 -3.23 1.04 5.57
N LEU A 101 -2.07 0.66 6.12
CA LEU A 101 -1.87 -0.72 6.53
C LEU A 101 -2.67 -1.10 7.79
N GLU A 102 -2.83 -0.19 8.73
CA GLU A 102 -3.74 -0.42 9.87
C GLU A 102 -5.20 -0.57 9.39
N LEU A 103 -5.65 0.25 8.45
CA LEU A 103 -6.96 0.07 7.82
C LEU A 103 -7.08 -1.30 7.14
N THR A 104 -6.04 -1.74 6.40
CA THR A 104 -6.01 -3.08 5.78
C THR A 104 -6.17 -4.18 6.82
N ARG A 105 -5.51 -4.05 7.97
CA ARG A 105 -5.60 -4.99 9.09
C ARG A 105 -7.00 -5.03 9.71
N ASP A 106 -7.61 -3.85 9.89
CA ASP A 106 -8.96 -3.72 10.43
C ASP A 106 -9.98 -4.35 9.48
N ILE A 107 -9.87 -4.11 8.18
CA ILE A 107 -10.73 -4.71 7.13
C ILE A 107 -10.56 -6.23 7.14
N ALA A 108 -9.34 -6.76 7.14
CA ALA A 108 -9.07 -8.19 7.18
C ALA A 108 -9.63 -8.83 8.45
N GLY A 109 -9.44 -8.19 9.61
CA GLY A 109 -9.99 -8.64 10.88
C GLY A 109 -11.50 -8.68 10.88
N ARG A 110 -12.16 -7.64 10.35
CA ARG A 110 -13.61 -7.58 10.22
C ARG A 110 -14.14 -8.66 9.27
N PHE A 111 -13.51 -8.82 8.10
CA PHE A 111 -13.88 -9.86 7.14
C PHE A 111 -13.78 -11.25 7.78
N ASN A 112 -12.68 -11.55 8.44
CA ASN A 112 -12.46 -12.81 9.15
C ASN A 112 -13.51 -13.02 10.27
N ASN A 113 -13.90 -11.97 11.01
CA ASN A 113 -14.95 -12.05 12.02
C ASN A 113 -16.33 -12.38 11.44
N MET A 114 -16.62 -11.87 10.25
CA MET A 114 -17.92 -12.08 9.58
C MET A 114 -18.00 -13.45 8.90
N TYR A 115 -16.91 -13.89 8.25
CA TYR A 115 -16.92 -15.06 7.37
C TYR A 115 -16.05 -16.23 7.85
N GLY A 116 -15.10 -16.01 8.74
CA GLY A 116 -14.21 -17.07 9.27
C GLY A 116 -14.83 -18.04 10.25
N GLY A 117 -16.04 -17.76 10.75
CA GLY A 117 -16.79 -18.62 11.65
C GLY A 117 -16.11 -18.88 13.00
N ASN A 118 -16.64 -19.90 13.75
CA ASN A 118 -16.14 -20.24 15.09
C ASN A 118 -14.73 -20.85 15.08
N LYS A 119 -14.29 -21.40 13.94
CA LYS A 119 -12.96 -21.99 13.80
C LYS A 119 -11.88 -20.92 13.80
N TRP A 120 -12.12 -19.78 13.14
CA TRP A 120 -11.20 -18.65 13.14
C TRP A 120 -10.97 -18.10 14.55
N LYS A 121 -12.04 -17.92 15.33
CA LYS A 121 -11.97 -17.41 16.71
C LYS A 121 -11.16 -18.34 17.63
N LYS A 122 -11.13 -19.65 17.36
CA LYS A 122 -10.37 -20.62 18.15
C LYS A 122 -8.92 -20.77 17.68
N ARG A 123 -8.68 -20.83 16.37
CA ARG A 123 -7.32 -21.00 15.78
C ARG A 123 -6.46 -19.76 15.95
N GLY A 124 -7.05 -18.60 15.78
CA GLY A 124 -6.36 -17.35 15.88
C GLY A 124 -5.62 -17.11 17.20
N LYS A 125 -5.87 -17.88 18.26
CA LYS A 125 -5.15 -17.74 19.54
C LYS A 125 -3.76 -18.42 19.54
N ASN A 126 -3.47 -19.29 18.57
CA ASN A 126 -2.28 -20.16 18.61
C ASN A 126 -1.26 -19.95 17.49
N GLU A 127 -1.56 -19.14 16.48
CA GLU A 127 -0.63 -18.88 15.38
C GLU A 127 -0.04 -17.47 15.46
N LYS A 128 1.29 -17.41 15.59
CA LYS A 128 2.03 -16.16 15.62
C LYS A 128 2.63 -15.87 14.24
N SER A 129 2.62 -14.60 13.85
CA SER A 129 3.39 -14.13 12.69
C SER A 129 4.90 -14.27 12.94
N PRO A 130 5.75 -14.06 11.90
CA PRO A 130 7.20 -14.01 12.07
C PRO A 130 7.67 -13.00 13.11
N SER A 131 6.92 -11.91 13.34
CA SER A 131 7.20 -10.92 14.39
C SER A 131 6.71 -11.33 15.78
N GLY A 132 6.09 -12.51 15.93
CA GLY A 132 5.53 -13.00 17.18
C GLY A 132 4.14 -12.50 17.53
N LYS A 133 3.53 -11.68 16.68
CA LYS A 133 2.16 -11.20 16.84
C LYS A 133 1.14 -12.23 16.34
N PHE A 134 -0.10 -12.01 16.72
CA PHE A 134 -1.21 -12.90 16.41
C PHE A 134 -1.58 -12.88 14.93
N ARG A 135 -1.86 -14.03 14.34
CA ARG A 135 -2.23 -14.23 12.94
C ARG A 135 -3.56 -14.96 12.85
N GLY A 136 -4.58 -14.33 12.25
CA GLY A 136 -5.80 -15.02 11.86
C GLY A 136 -5.59 -15.74 10.52
N LYS A 137 -6.03 -16.98 10.38
CA LYS A 137 -5.65 -17.82 9.23
C LYS A 137 -6.76 -18.37 8.36
N ASP A 138 -8.02 -18.07 8.62
CA ASP A 138 -9.07 -18.90 7.99
C ASP A 138 -9.68 -18.31 6.70
N VAL A 139 -9.57 -17.01 6.44
CA VAL A 139 -10.03 -16.39 5.17
C VAL A 139 -8.96 -15.45 4.61
N LEU A 140 -8.59 -14.41 5.38
CA LEU A 140 -7.58 -13.44 4.99
C LEU A 140 -6.45 -13.41 6.02
N ILE A 141 -5.21 -13.36 5.56
CA ILE A 141 -4.05 -13.13 6.42
C ILE A 141 -4.08 -11.67 6.86
N VAL A 142 -3.93 -11.42 8.16
CA VAL A 142 -3.78 -10.05 8.70
C VAL A 142 -2.31 -9.65 8.57
N PRO A 143 -1.96 -8.73 7.66
CA PRO A 143 -0.57 -8.43 7.37
C PRO A 143 0.09 -7.61 8.48
N GLU A 144 1.43 -7.58 8.49
CA GLU A 144 2.20 -6.71 9.39
C GLU A 144 3.03 -5.70 8.60
N ALA A 145 3.15 -4.47 9.16
CA ALA A 145 4.01 -3.47 8.60
C ALA A 145 5.48 -3.81 8.86
N PHE A 146 6.29 -3.72 7.84
CA PHE A 146 7.73 -3.71 7.95
C PHE A 146 8.26 -2.33 7.54
N THR A 147 8.68 -1.53 8.51
CA THR A 147 9.32 -0.24 8.24
C THR A 147 10.79 -0.37 8.61
N PRO A 148 11.72 -0.30 7.63
CA PRO A 148 13.13 -0.39 7.91
C PRO A 148 13.58 0.80 8.77
N LYS A 149 14.50 0.57 9.71
CA LYS A 149 15.04 1.61 10.60
C LYS A 149 15.78 2.71 9.81
N ALA A 150 16.45 2.34 8.74
CA ALA A 150 17.11 3.27 7.81
C ALA A 150 16.28 3.38 6.54
N GLY A 151 16.07 4.62 6.04
CA GLY A 151 15.32 4.84 4.79
C GLY A 151 13.78 4.82 4.93
N GLY A 152 13.24 4.65 6.13
CA GLY A 152 11.79 4.70 6.37
C GLY A 152 11.15 6.05 6.02
N ARG A 153 11.95 7.12 6.01
CA ARG A 153 11.59 8.45 5.53
C ARG A 153 12.79 9.10 4.86
N VAL A 154 12.67 9.37 3.57
CA VAL A 154 13.72 10.05 2.79
C VAL A 154 13.44 11.56 2.83
N MET A 155 14.44 12.33 3.22
CA MET A 155 14.33 13.78 3.39
C MET A 155 14.79 14.49 2.12
N SER A 156 14.28 15.72 1.89
CA SER A 156 14.70 16.58 0.78
C SER A 156 16.20 16.90 0.90
N LEU A 157 16.88 16.95 -0.24
CA LEU A 157 18.31 17.29 -0.28
C LEU A 157 18.57 18.77 -0.04
N THR A 158 17.60 19.63 -0.33
CA THR A 158 17.69 21.10 -0.10
C THR A 158 17.19 21.52 1.27
N ASP A 159 16.39 20.67 1.93
CA ASP A 159 15.84 20.92 3.25
C ASP A 159 15.66 19.60 4.01
N GLY A 160 16.62 19.29 4.87
CA GLY A 160 16.63 18.06 5.66
C GLY A 160 15.49 17.94 6.69
N SER A 161 14.68 18.98 6.88
CA SER A 161 13.49 18.95 7.74
C SER A 161 12.22 18.53 7.00
N SER A 162 12.19 18.64 5.68
CA SER A 162 11.05 18.30 4.83
C SER A 162 11.22 16.94 4.14
N LYS A 163 10.08 16.25 3.87
CA LYS A 163 10.08 14.98 3.14
C LYS A 163 10.44 15.24 1.67
N MET A 164 11.30 14.40 1.08
CA MET A 164 11.54 14.38 -0.36
C MET A 164 10.23 14.12 -1.11
N SER A 165 9.92 14.95 -2.12
CA SER A 165 8.68 14.84 -2.89
C SER A 165 8.93 15.06 -4.38
N LYS A 166 8.32 14.21 -5.22
CA LYS A 166 8.34 14.40 -6.69
C LYS A 166 7.66 15.68 -7.14
N SER A 167 6.71 16.18 -6.38
CA SER A 167 5.97 17.41 -6.67
C SER A 167 6.67 18.69 -6.17
N ASN A 168 7.83 18.58 -5.54
CA ASN A 168 8.60 19.75 -5.14
C ASN A 168 9.15 20.44 -6.40
N PRO A 169 8.88 21.74 -6.62
CA PRO A 169 9.37 22.47 -7.79
C PRO A 169 10.90 22.71 -7.77
N ALA A 170 11.54 22.61 -6.61
CA ALA A 170 13.00 22.73 -6.48
C ALA A 170 13.69 21.48 -7.05
N GLU A 171 14.32 21.61 -8.23
CA GLU A 171 15.00 20.50 -8.92
C GLU A 171 16.07 19.82 -8.05
N GLY A 172 16.87 20.59 -7.30
CA GLY A 172 17.90 20.06 -6.39
C GLY A 172 17.36 19.37 -5.13
N SER A 173 16.03 19.28 -4.93
CA SER A 173 15.44 18.66 -3.74
C SER A 173 15.49 17.14 -3.73
N ARG A 174 15.77 16.51 -4.88
CA ARG A 174 15.79 15.07 -5.07
C ARG A 174 16.79 14.66 -6.15
N ILE A 175 17.17 13.39 -6.14
CA ILE A 175 17.85 12.70 -7.24
C ILE A 175 16.84 11.73 -7.83
N ASN A 176 16.66 11.76 -9.16
CA ASN A 176 15.84 10.77 -9.84
C ASN A 176 16.73 9.63 -10.36
N VAL A 177 16.15 8.41 -10.41
CA VAL A 177 16.92 7.20 -10.80
C VAL A 177 17.46 7.30 -12.24
N LEU A 178 16.87 8.12 -13.08
CA LEU A 178 17.27 8.30 -14.48
C LEU A 178 18.00 9.62 -14.72
N ASP A 179 18.39 10.33 -13.68
CA ASP A 179 19.23 11.54 -13.84
C ASP A 179 20.60 11.14 -14.39
N SER A 180 21.13 11.97 -15.28
CA SER A 180 22.49 11.75 -15.79
C SER A 180 23.53 12.03 -14.70
N PRO A 181 24.73 11.43 -14.79
CA PRO A 181 25.81 11.68 -13.82
C PRO A 181 26.16 13.16 -13.66
N ASP A 182 25.95 13.97 -14.70
CA ASP A 182 26.25 15.41 -14.68
C ASP A 182 25.22 16.23 -13.89
N ILE A 183 24.05 15.64 -13.57
CA ILE A 183 22.97 16.27 -12.79
C ILE A 183 23.07 15.90 -11.31
N ILE A 184 23.68 14.77 -10.99
CA ILE A 184 23.85 14.24 -9.64
C ILE A 184 25.08 14.88 -8.98
#